data_f541c8cd07a1f4933263e93eaeefa911
#
_entry.id   f541c8cd07a1f4933263e93eaeefa911
#
_cell.length_a   1.000
_cell.length_b   1.000
_cell.length_c   1.000
_cell.angle_alpha   90.00
_cell.angle_beta   90.00
_cell.angle_gamma   90.00
#
_symmetry.space_group_name_H-M   'P 1'
#
loop_
_entity.id
_entity.type
_entity.pdbx_description
1 polymer ?
#
loop_
_entity_poly.entity_id
_entity_poly.type
_entity_poly.pdbx_seq_one_letter_code
_entity_poly.pdbx_strand_id
1 'polypeptide(L)'
;MNKPLVLAAAVFSATLLFGCAAGTGGKDYSREQTRAAQEVQMGVVESVREVNIEGTKSPVGAGAGAVVGGVAGSTVGSGRGSVVGAAVGAVLGGLGGAAAEEVVTRDKGVEITVKLDSGRLLAITQAADEVFQVGDRVRVLSGGGATRVSH
;
A
#
# COMPACT_ATOMS: atom_id res chain seq x y z
N MET A 1 28.68 14.63 -24.21
CA MET A 1 27.49 13.91 -23.69
C MET A 1 26.39 14.93 -23.48
N ASN A 2 25.28 14.82 -24.19
CA ASN A 2 24.22 15.82 -24.19
C ASN A 2 23.43 15.73 -22.87
N LYS A 3 23.63 16.70 -21.99
CA LYS A 3 22.94 16.79 -20.66
C LYS A 3 21.42 16.54 -20.72
N PRO A 4 20.67 17.04 -21.74
CA PRO A 4 19.25 16.78 -21.82
C PRO A 4 18.90 15.32 -22.11
N LEU A 5 19.74 14.58 -22.84
CA LEU A 5 19.52 13.18 -23.16
C LEU A 5 19.69 12.28 -21.92
N VAL A 6 20.67 12.59 -21.08
CA VAL A 6 20.90 11.87 -19.81
C VAL A 6 19.75 12.12 -18.83
N LEU A 7 19.24 13.36 -18.78
CA LEU A 7 18.07 13.70 -17.94
C LEU A 7 16.81 12.98 -18.41
N ALA A 8 16.57 12.94 -19.71
CA ALA A 8 15.42 12.22 -20.30
C ALA A 8 15.50 10.71 -20.05
N ALA A 9 16.69 10.10 -20.14
CA ALA A 9 16.91 8.69 -19.86
C ALA A 9 16.70 8.37 -18.36
N ALA A 10 17.12 9.26 -17.46
CA ALA A 10 16.92 9.08 -16.02
C ALA A 10 15.44 9.16 -15.64
N VAL A 11 14.68 10.11 -16.21
CA VAL A 11 13.23 10.24 -16.00
C VAL A 11 12.49 9.03 -16.57
N PHE A 12 12.86 8.55 -17.75
CA PHE A 12 12.24 7.38 -18.36
C PHE A 12 12.53 6.08 -17.58
N SER A 13 13.72 5.96 -17.00
CA SER A 13 14.09 4.82 -16.15
C SER A 13 13.30 4.80 -14.82
N ALA A 14 12.99 5.97 -14.25
CA ALA A 14 12.24 6.08 -13.01
C ALA A 14 10.74 5.70 -13.17
N THR A 15 10.16 5.86 -14.34
CA THR A 15 8.75 5.52 -14.60
C THR A 15 8.49 4.02 -14.74
N LEU A 16 9.51 3.18 -14.92
CA LEU A 16 9.38 1.72 -15.07
C LEU A 16 9.31 0.96 -13.74
N LEU A 17 9.45 1.63 -12.60
CA LEU A 17 9.47 1.03 -11.26
C LEU A 17 8.12 1.05 -10.54
N PHE A 18 7.02 1.43 -11.20
CA PHE A 18 5.69 1.34 -10.62
C PHE A 18 5.28 -0.14 -10.48
N GLY A 19 5.68 -0.75 -9.38
CA GLY A 19 5.17 -2.04 -8.93
C GLY A 19 3.70 -1.88 -8.54
N CYS A 20 2.81 -2.73 -9.09
CA CYS A 20 1.42 -2.79 -8.65
C CYS A 20 1.37 -3.24 -7.20
N ALA A 21 0.89 -2.39 -6.29
CA ALA A 21 0.51 -2.82 -4.96
C ALA A 21 -0.66 -3.82 -5.08
N ALA A 22 -0.57 -4.96 -4.40
CA ALA A 22 -1.68 -5.89 -4.32
C ALA A 22 -2.80 -5.21 -3.51
N GLY A 23 -4.04 -5.29 -4.00
CA GLY A 23 -5.20 -4.77 -3.30
C GLY A 23 -5.45 -5.52 -1.99
N THR A 24 -6.07 -4.86 -1.02
CA THR A 24 -6.40 -5.38 0.32
C THR A 24 -7.89 -5.71 0.45
N GLY A 25 -8.66 -5.61 -0.63
CA GLY A 25 -10.10 -5.88 -0.69
C GLY A 25 -10.44 -7.36 -0.71
N GLY A 26 -11.67 -7.68 -0.32
CA GLY A 26 -12.21 -9.03 -0.37
C GLY A 26 -12.32 -9.61 -1.79
N LYS A 27 -12.37 -8.74 -2.81
CA LYS A 27 -12.44 -9.11 -4.22
C LYS A 27 -11.07 -9.11 -4.92
N ASP A 28 -10.02 -8.64 -4.25
CA ASP A 28 -8.69 -8.56 -4.84
C ASP A 28 -7.96 -9.91 -4.76
N TYR A 29 -7.41 -10.32 -5.88
CA TYR A 29 -6.62 -11.55 -5.99
C TYR A 29 -5.20 -11.23 -6.46
N SER A 30 -4.22 -11.61 -5.68
CA SER A 30 -2.83 -11.55 -6.14
C SER A 30 -2.57 -12.59 -7.24
N ARG A 31 -1.51 -12.39 -8.02
CA ARG A 31 -1.13 -13.33 -9.07
C ARG A 31 -0.79 -14.72 -8.53
N GLU A 32 -0.27 -14.80 -7.31
CA GLU A 32 0.05 -16.06 -6.65
C GLU A 32 -1.21 -16.81 -6.20
N GLN A 33 -2.29 -16.08 -5.89
CA GLN A 33 -3.58 -16.66 -5.51
C GLN A 33 -4.38 -17.19 -6.72
N THR A 34 -4.06 -16.69 -7.92
CA THR A 34 -4.65 -17.22 -9.15
C THR A 34 -4.06 -18.60 -9.45
N ARG A 35 -4.89 -19.60 -9.75
CA ARG A 35 -4.53 -21.01 -9.95
C ARG A 35 -4.19 -21.80 -8.67
N ALA A 36 -4.37 -21.20 -7.48
CA ALA A 36 -4.27 -21.90 -6.22
C ALA A 36 -5.67 -22.26 -5.71
N ALA A 37 -5.81 -23.47 -5.18
CA ALA A 37 -7.03 -23.85 -4.48
C ALA A 37 -7.10 -23.07 -3.15
N GLN A 38 -8.28 -22.59 -2.81
CA GLN A 38 -8.56 -21.93 -1.54
C GLN A 38 -9.54 -22.78 -0.73
N GLU A 39 -9.30 -22.84 0.57
CA GLU A 39 -10.26 -23.43 1.49
C GLU A 39 -11.41 -22.45 1.72
N VAL A 40 -12.65 -22.95 1.62
CA VAL A 40 -13.85 -22.15 1.87
C VAL A 40 -14.54 -22.68 3.12
N GLN A 41 -14.76 -21.80 4.10
CA GLN A 41 -15.52 -22.09 5.31
C GLN A 41 -16.72 -21.16 5.36
N MET A 42 -17.90 -21.71 5.65
CA MET A 42 -19.12 -20.93 5.78
C MET A 42 -19.30 -20.44 7.21
N GLY A 43 -19.89 -19.26 7.37
CA GLY A 43 -20.14 -18.70 8.67
C GLY A 43 -21.18 -17.57 8.64
N VAL A 44 -21.42 -16.99 9.81
CA VAL A 44 -22.32 -15.85 10.00
C VAL A 44 -21.54 -14.70 10.63
N VAL A 45 -21.74 -13.49 10.16
CA VAL A 45 -21.14 -12.28 10.71
C VAL A 45 -21.70 -12.01 12.12
N GLU A 46 -20.82 -11.96 13.11
CA GLU A 46 -21.18 -11.61 14.49
C GLU A 46 -20.96 -10.14 14.83
N SER A 47 -19.91 -9.53 14.26
CA SER A 47 -19.64 -8.10 14.42
C SER A 47 -18.90 -7.53 13.23
N VAL A 48 -19.11 -6.24 13.00
CA VAL A 48 -18.41 -5.44 11.99
C VAL A 48 -17.91 -4.16 12.64
N ARG A 49 -16.66 -3.82 12.45
CA ARG A 49 -16.02 -2.63 13.00
C ARG A 49 -15.21 -1.93 11.92
N GLU A 50 -15.41 -0.63 11.76
CA GLU A 50 -14.52 0.17 10.90
C GLU A 50 -13.14 0.29 11.54
N VAL A 51 -12.11 0.12 10.72
CA VAL A 51 -10.70 0.24 11.10
C VAL A 51 -9.95 1.04 10.05
N ASN A 52 -8.78 1.57 10.41
CA ASN A 52 -7.87 2.17 9.44
C ASN A 52 -6.78 1.14 9.10
N ILE A 53 -6.59 0.89 7.82
CA ILE A 53 -5.47 0.12 7.30
C ILE A 53 -4.31 1.09 7.11
N GLU A 54 -3.16 0.80 7.73
CA GLU A 54 -1.96 1.62 7.57
C GLU A 54 -1.54 1.71 6.11
N GLY A 55 -1.12 2.90 5.71
CA GLY A 55 -0.55 3.14 4.39
C GLY A 55 0.82 2.48 4.23
N THR A 56 1.25 2.35 3.00
CA THR A 56 2.56 1.82 2.65
C THR A 56 3.66 2.86 2.88
N LYS A 57 4.78 2.41 3.42
CA LYS A 57 6.07 3.14 3.45
C LYS A 57 7.02 2.40 2.54
N SER A 58 7.03 2.74 1.28
CA SER A 58 7.91 2.10 0.32
C SER A 58 9.19 2.93 0.08
N PRO A 59 10.26 2.33 -0.42
CA PRO A 59 11.43 3.08 -0.89
C PRO A 59 11.10 4.07 -2.02
N VAL A 60 9.95 3.92 -2.68
CA VAL A 60 9.52 4.76 -3.81
C VAL A 60 9.17 6.16 -3.33
N GLY A 61 8.35 6.30 -2.27
CA GLY A 61 8.00 7.62 -1.73
C GLY A 61 9.24 8.33 -1.16
N ALA A 62 10.07 7.60 -0.42
CA ALA A 62 11.32 8.14 0.10
C ALA A 62 12.28 8.55 -1.03
N GLY A 63 12.43 7.71 -2.07
CA GLY A 63 13.30 7.98 -3.21
C GLY A 63 12.82 9.17 -4.04
N ALA A 64 11.54 9.23 -4.38
CA ALA A 64 10.96 10.36 -5.11
C ALA A 64 11.09 11.67 -4.33
N GLY A 65 10.78 11.64 -3.03
CA GLY A 65 10.94 12.79 -2.15
C GLY A 65 12.41 13.24 -2.04
N ALA A 66 13.37 12.31 -1.95
CA ALA A 66 14.79 12.63 -1.90
C ALA A 66 15.28 13.29 -3.20
N VAL A 67 14.82 12.82 -4.36
CA VAL A 67 15.16 13.43 -5.66
C VAL A 67 14.61 14.86 -5.75
N VAL A 68 13.33 15.05 -5.45
CA VAL A 68 12.69 16.37 -5.49
C VAL A 68 13.35 17.31 -4.47
N GLY A 69 13.55 16.85 -3.24
CA GLY A 69 14.18 17.64 -2.18
C GLY A 69 15.65 17.95 -2.49
N GLY A 70 16.39 17.01 -3.08
CA GLY A 70 17.78 17.21 -3.51
C GLY A 70 17.90 18.27 -4.59
N VAL A 71 17.03 18.23 -5.60
CA VAL A 71 17.00 19.24 -6.68
C VAL A 71 16.62 20.60 -6.10
N ALA A 72 15.57 20.67 -5.31
CA ALA A 72 15.17 21.94 -4.67
C ALA A 72 16.26 22.48 -3.74
N GLY A 73 16.87 21.63 -2.93
CA GLY A 73 17.95 22.02 -2.03
C GLY A 73 19.20 22.50 -2.76
N SER A 74 19.48 21.96 -3.96
CA SER A 74 20.64 22.38 -4.78
C SER A 74 20.55 23.82 -5.29
N THR A 75 19.35 24.39 -5.30
CA THR A 75 19.13 25.81 -5.68
C THR A 75 19.51 26.78 -4.55
N VAL A 76 19.69 26.27 -3.34
CA VAL A 76 20.05 27.07 -2.17
C VAL A 76 21.57 27.13 -2.03
N GLY A 77 22.13 28.32 -2.24
CA GLY A 77 23.58 28.57 -2.20
C GLY A 77 24.29 28.42 -3.56
N SER A 78 25.57 28.68 -3.57
CA SER A 78 26.43 28.57 -4.75
C SER A 78 27.71 27.77 -4.45
N GLY A 79 28.28 27.11 -5.45
CA GLY A 79 29.48 26.31 -5.30
C GLY A 79 29.29 25.15 -4.31
N ARG A 80 30.14 25.07 -3.27
CA ARG A 80 30.04 24.02 -2.25
C ARG A 80 28.76 24.07 -1.41
N GLY A 81 28.16 25.26 -1.28
CA GLY A 81 26.89 25.45 -0.57
C GLY A 81 25.72 24.73 -1.24
N SER A 82 25.67 24.68 -2.57
CA SER A 82 24.62 23.97 -3.29
C SER A 82 24.69 22.44 -3.10
N VAL A 83 25.87 21.88 -2.89
CA VAL A 83 26.06 20.46 -2.59
C VAL A 83 25.51 20.12 -1.20
N VAL A 84 25.77 20.98 -0.20
CA VAL A 84 25.23 20.81 1.16
C VAL A 84 23.72 20.98 1.12
N GLY A 85 23.20 21.98 0.42
CA GLY A 85 21.77 22.21 0.23
C GLY A 85 21.06 21.01 -0.40
N ALA A 86 21.67 20.42 -1.44
CA ALA A 86 21.16 19.22 -2.10
C ALA A 86 21.10 18.01 -1.12
N ALA A 87 22.14 17.79 -0.34
CA ALA A 87 22.20 16.69 0.62
C ALA A 87 21.12 16.84 1.72
N VAL A 88 21.00 18.02 2.31
CA VAL A 88 19.97 18.30 3.32
C VAL A 88 18.57 18.20 2.73
N GLY A 89 18.36 18.76 1.53
CA GLY A 89 17.10 18.69 0.80
C GLY A 89 16.70 17.26 0.46
N ALA A 90 17.65 16.40 0.07
CA ALA A 90 17.39 15.00 -0.20
C ALA A 90 16.94 14.23 1.04
N VAL A 91 17.58 14.48 2.19
CA VAL A 91 17.17 13.82 3.46
C VAL A 91 15.78 14.28 3.89
N LEU A 92 15.52 15.56 3.92
CA LEU A 92 14.20 16.11 4.31
C LEU A 92 13.10 15.70 3.32
N GLY A 93 13.41 15.76 2.04
CA GLY A 93 12.49 15.33 0.97
C GLY A 93 12.19 13.84 1.03
N GLY A 94 13.19 13.00 1.32
CA GLY A 94 12.99 11.56 1.49
C GLY A 94 12.08 11.21 2.65
N LEU A 95 12.30 11.86 3.82
CA LEU A 95 11.44 11.67 4.98
C LEU A 95 10.02 12.19 4.73
N GLY A 96 9.88 13.37 4.12
CA GLY A 96 8.60 13.96 3.76
C GLY A 96 7.85 13.13 2.71
N GLY A 97 8.56 12.59 1.70
CA GLY A 97 8.00 11.75 0.66
C GLY A 97 7.46 10.42 1.20
N ALA A 98 8.20 9.77 2.11
CA ALA A 98 7.73 8.56 2.77
C ALA A 98 6.49 8.81 3.65
N ALA A 99 6.45 9.95 4.37
CA ALA A 99 5.29 10.32 5.18
C ALA A 99 4.07 10.66 4.32
N ALA A 100 4.27 11.35 3.20
CA ALA A 100 3.21 11.67 2.26
C ALA A 100 2.63 10.40 1.62
N GLU A 101 3.47 9.44 1.22
CA GLU A 101 3.04 8.15 0.70
C GLU A 101 2.14 7.41 1.69
N GLU A 102 2.56 7.33 2.97
CA GLU A 102 1.76 6.68 4.00
C GLU A 102 0.36 7.29 4.15
N VAL A 103 0.27 8.63 4.13
CA VAL A 103 -1.02 9.33 4.27
C VAL A 103 -1.92 9.10 3.05
N VAL A 104 -1.34 9.16 1.83
CA VAL A 104 -2.10 9.01 0.58
C VAL A 104 -2.53 7.56 0.35
N THR A 105 -1.77 6.59 0.84
CA THR A 105 -2.06 5.15 0.67
C THR A 105 -2.80 4.53 1.86
N ARG A 106 -3.18 5.34 2.86
CA ARG A 106 -3.98 4.88 3.99
C ARG A 106 -5.42 4.64 3.53
N ASP A 107 -5.90 3.43 3.74
CA ASP A 107 -7.24 3.02 3.35
C ASP A 107 -8.15 2.80 4.57
N LYS A 108 -9.46 2.93 4.33
CA LYS A 108 -10.47 2.47 5.29
C LYS A 108 -10.68 0.98 5.11
N GLY A 109 -10.68 0.28 6.23
CA GLY A 109 -10.96 -1.14 6.28
C GLY A 109 -12.11 -1.47 7.21
N VAL A 110 -12.49 -2.72 7.18
CA VAL A 110 -13.45 -3.33 8.10
C VAL A 110 -12.82 -4.54 8.77
N GLU A 111 -13.01 -4.65 10.07
CA GLU A 111 -12.75 -5.88 10.81
C GLU A 111 -14.08 -6.61 10.96
N ILE A 112 -14.15 -7.81 10.45
CA ILE A 112 -15.35 -8.65 10.41
C ILE A 112 -15.08 -9.85 11.31
N THR A 113 -15.86 -10.02 12.36
CA THR A 113 -15.86 -11.23 13.18
C THR A 113 -16.91 -12.18 12.64
N VAL A 114 -16.45 -13.34 12.19
CA VAL A 114 -17.31 -14.40 11.62
C VAL A 114 -17.31 -15.59 12.56
N LYS A 115 -18.50 -16.05 12.91
CA LYS A 115 -18.71 -17.36 13.55
C LYS A 115 -18.90 -18.41 12.47
N LEU A 116 -17.90 -19.26 12.33
CA LEU A 116 -17.93 -20.38 11.38
C LEU A 116 -18.95 -21.43 11.80
N ASP A 117 -19.45 -22.20 10.85
CA ASP A 117 -20.35 -23.34 11.11
C ASP A 117 -19.70 -24.41 12.01
N SER A 118 -18.36 -24.46 12.05
CA SER A 118 -17.59 -25.27 12.98
C SER A 118 -17.64 -24.78 14.44
N GLY A 119 -18.25 -23.62 14.72
CA GLY A 119 -18.29 -22.98 16.02
C GLY A 119 -17.10 -22.09 16.35
N ARG A 120 -16.07 -22.04 15.50
CA ARG A 120 -14.89 -21.17 15.68
C ARG A 120 -15.25 -19.72 15.32
N LEU A 121 -14.64 -18.79 16.05
CA LEU A 121 -14.66 -17.37 15.71
C LEU A 121 -13.39 -16.97 14.99
N LEU A 122 -13.52 -16.22 13.91
CA LEU A 122 -12.41 -15.62 13.17
C LEU A 122 -12.66 -14.11 13.02
N ALA A 123 -11.67 -13.30 13.32
CA ALA A 123 -11.66 -11.88 13.00
C ALA A 123 -10.74 -11.66 11.80
N ILE A 124 -11.29 -11.05 10.74
CA ILE A 124 -10.59 -10.78 9.48
C ILE A 124 -10.68 -9.28 9.22
N THR A 125 -9.54 -8.68 8.92
CA THR A 125 -9.46 -7.27 8.50
C THR A 125 -9.18 -7.20 7.02
N GLN A 126 -10.01 -6.46 6.29
CA GLN A 126 -9.87 -6.23 4.84
C GLN A 126 -10.29 -4.80 4.48
N ALA A 127 -10.02 -4.35 3.26
CA ALA A 127 -10.51 -3.07 2.78
C ALA A 127 -12.05 -3.06 2.78
N ALA A 128 -12.63 -1.89 2.97
CA ALA A 128 -14.10 -1.71 3.01
C ALA A 128 -14.69 -1.62 1.58
N ASP A 129 -14.42 -2.65 0.76
CA ASP A 129 -14.89 -2.77 -0.62
C ASP A 129 -16.26 -3.46 -0.74
N GLU A 130 -16.72 -4.07 0.34
CA GLU A 130 -18.01 -4.75 0.45
C GLU A 130 -18.67 -4.38 1.79
N VAL A 131 -19.99 -4.28 1.79
CA VAL A 131 -20.77 -3.94 3.00
C VAL A 131 -21.23 -5.22 3.66
N PHE A 132 -20.90 -5.37 4.95
CA PHE A 132 -21.32 -6.50 5.78
C PHE A 132 -22.22 -6.02 6.91
N GLN A 133 -23.19 -6.85 7.27
CA GLN A 133 -24.09 -6.62 8.41
C GLN A 133 -24.05 -7.82 9.36
N VAL A 134 -24.31 -7.56 10.62
CA VAL A 134 -24.46 -8.63 11.62
C VAL A 134 -25.62 -9.54 11.22
N GLY A 135 -25.35 -10.84 11.16
CA GLY A 135 -26.30 -11.85 10.71
C GLY A 135 -26.12 -12.29 9.25
N ASP A 136 -25.29 -11.60 8.45
CA ASP A 136 -25.05 -11.99 7.07
C ASP A 136 -24.38 -13.37 6.98
N ARG A 137 -24.85 -14.17 6.04
CA ARG A 137 -24.24 -15.44 5.70
C ARG A 137 -23.07 -15.19 4.74
N VAL A 138 -21.88 -15.59 5.15
CA VAL A 138 -20.65 -15.27 4.42
C VAL A 138 -19.75 -16.50 4.23
N ARG A 139 -18.84 -16.37 3.27
CA ARG A 139 -17.74 -17.31 3.01
C ARG A 139 -16.44 -16.70 3.51
N VAL A 140 -15.69 -17.47 4.25
CA VAL A 140 -14.30 -17.20 4.59
C VAL A 140 -13.42 -18.00 3.65
N LEU A 141 -12.64 -17.31 2.82
CA LEU A 141 -11.73 -17.93 1.87
C LEU A 141 -10.30 -17.80 2.42
N SER A 142 -9.62 -18.91 2.59
CA SER A 142 -8.24 -18.97 3.08
C SER A 142 -7.35 -19.68 2.08
N GLY A 143 -6.24 -19.07 1.70
CA GLY A 143 -5.27 -19.66 0.78
C GLY A 143 -4.30 -18.62 0.23
N GLY A 144 -3.12 -19.06 -0.21
CA GLY A 144 -2.12 -18.17 -0.81
C GLY A 144 -1.62 -17.07 0.12
N GLY A 145 -1.60 -17.31 1.44
CA GLY A 145 -1.13 -16.35 2.44
C GLY A 145 -2.13 -15.26 2.81
N ALA A 146 -3.35 -15.31 2.28
CA ALA A 146 -4.42 -14.36 2.61
C ALA A 146 -5.68 -15.07 3.08
N THR A 147 -6.44 -14.39 3.95
CA THR A 147 -7.79 -14.78 4.35
C THR A 147 -8.71 -13.59 4.14
N ARG A 148 -9.87 -13.84 3.57
CA ARG A 148 -10.87 -12.80 3.26
C ARG A 148 -12.29 -13.31 3.47
N VAL A 149 -13.20 -12.36 3.63
CA VAL A 149 -14.65 -12.59 3.76
C VAL A 149 -15.34 -12.08 2.50
N SER A 150 -16.31 -12.81 2.03
CA SER A 150 -17.16 -12.44 0.88
C SER A 150 -18.57 -13.03 1.05
N HIS A 151 -19.55 -12.44 0.44
CA HIS A 151 -20.91 -13.00 0.31
C HIS A 151 -20.96 -14.19 -0.62
#